data_a9a5c881d032349cc42eb221576cafe9
#
_entry.id   a9a5c881d032349cc42eb221576cafe9
#
_cell.length_a   1.000
_cell.length_b   1.000
_cell.length_c   1.000
_cell.angle_alpha   90.00
_cell.angle_beta   90.00
_cell.angle_gamma   90.00
#
_symmetry.space_group_name_H-M   'P 1'
#
loop_
_entity.id
_entity.type
_entity.pdbx_description
1 polymer ?
#
loop_
_entity_poly.entity_id
_entity_poly.type
_entity_poly.pdbx_seq_one_letter_code
_entity_poly.pdbx_strand_id
1 'polypeptide(L)'
;MKAQNVRKMEILSRSSNESFARVSVAAFISPLDPTIEEISDIKTAVSEAVTNCIVHAYKEGIGKIYITVKIFEGGTVSIKIRDTGCGIEDIHKAMEPLFTTAGGERAGLGFAVMQSFMDKVRVTSTVGRGTSVTMSKKISSQEDIAKLGKGAQPDGEK
;
A
#
# COMPACT_ATOMS: atom_id res chain seq x y z
N MET A 1 9.64 3.54 17.19
CA MET A 1 8.73 2.51 17.77
C MET A 1 9.20 1.12 17.39
N LYS A 2 9.12 0.21 18.31
CA LYS A 2 9.45 -1.21 18.06
C LYS A 2 8.25 -1.93 17.47
N ALA A 3 8.46 -2.67 16.39
CA ALA A 3 7.40 -3.50 15.81
C ALA A 3 7.06 -4.67 16.74
N GLN A 4 5.77 -4.93 16.94
CA GLN A 4 5.26 -6.07 17.69
C GLN A 4 5.27 -7.35 16.86
N ASN A 5 5.09 -7.23 15.55
CA ASN A 5 5.12 -8.35 14.64
C ASN A 5 5.67 -7.92 13.29
N VAL A 6 6.42 -8.79 12.63
CA VAL A 6 7.07 -8.52 11.35
C VAL A 6 6.92 -9.73 10.43
N ARG A 7 6.54 -9.50 9.20
CA ARG A 7 6.58 -10.48 8.13
C ARG A 7 7.40 -9.95 6.96
N LYS A 8 8.34 -10.76 6.52
CA LYS A 8 9.13 -10.49 5.31
C LYS A 8 8.84 -11.54 4.27
N MET A 9 8.62 -11.11 3.04
CA MET A 9 8.37 -11.98 1.90
C MET A 9 9.24 -11.57 0.73
N GLU A 10 9.69 -12.54 -0.03
CA GLU A 10 10.33 -12.34 -1.32
C GLU A 10 9.51 -13.09 -2.37
N ILE A 11 9.10 -12.37 -3.40
CA ILE A 11 8.35 -12.93 -4.52
C ILE A 11 8.98 -12.50 -5.84
N LEU A 12 8.72 -13.24 -6.90
CA LEU A 12 9.12 -12.85 -8.25
C LEU A 12 8.10 -11.91 -8.86
N SER A 13 8.54 -11.06 -9.79
CA SER A 13 7.70 -10.06 -10.47
C SER A 13 6.79 -10.67 -11.54
N ARG A 14 6.16 -11.79 -11.23
CA ARG A 14 5.15 -12.44 -12.06
C ARG A 14 3.78 -11.86 -11.74
N SER A 15 2.96 -11.65 -12.77
CA SER A 15 1.60 -11.10 -12.59
C SER A 15 0.73 -11.95 -11.65
N SER A 16 0.94 -13.27 -11.63
CA SER A 16 0.26 -14.19 -10.70
C SER A 16 0.57 -13.92 -9.22
N ASN A 17 1.69 -13.27 -8.91
CA ASN A 17 2.10 -12.98 -7.55
C ASN A 17 1.48 -11.71 -6.97
N GLU A 18 0.84 -10.88 -7.77
CA GLU A 18 0.11 -9.70 -7.29
C GLU A 18 -1.01 -10.10 -6.33
N SER A 19 -1.83 -11.05 -6.72
CA SER A 19 -2.91 -11.57 -5.89
C SER A 19 -2.40 -12.21 -4.60
N PHE A 20 -1.34 -12.99 -4.69
CA PHE A 20 -0.69 -13.59 -3.51
C PHE A 20 -0.20 -12.53 -2.51
N ALA A 21 0.46 -11.50 -3.00
CA ALA A 21 0.96 -10.42 -2.15
C ALA A 21 -0.17 -9.71 -1.40
N ARG A 22 -1.22 -9.35 -2.11
CA ARG A 22 -2.41 -8.70 -1.57
C ARG A 22 -3.09 -9.53 -0.48
N VAL A 23 -3.34 -10.79 -0.76
CA VAL A 23 -3.99 -11.72 0.19
C VAL A 23 -3.09 -12.01 1.39
N SER A 24 -1.78 -12.17 1.18
CA SER A 24 -0.82 -12.42 2.26
C SER A 24 -0.74 -11.26 3.24
N VAL A 25 -0.71 -10.04 2.76
CA VAL A 25 -0.71 -8.84 3.62
C VAL A 25 -2.01 -8.76 4.40
N ALA A 26 -3.15 -8.95 3.75
CA ALA A 26 -4.46 -8.93 4.41
C ALA A 26 -4.56 -10.01 5.52
N ALA A 27 -4.07 -11.20 5.26
CA ALA A 27 -4.04 -12.28 6.24
C ALA A 27 -3.17 -11.92 7.46
N PHE A 28 -2.00 -11.31 7.23
CA PHE A 28 -1.08 -10.94 8.31
C PHE A 28 -1.66 -9.87 9.24
N ILE A 29 -2.42 -8.92 8.72
CA ILE A 29 -3.02 -7.84 9.51
C ILE A 29 -4.39 -8.21 10.10
N SER A 30 -4.96 -9.33 9.73
CA SER A 30 -6.29 -9.77 10.18
C SER A 30 -6.45 -9.83 11.71
N PRO A 31 -5.43 -10.16 12.53
CA PRO A 31 -5.56 -10.12 13.98
C PRO A 31 -5.84 -8.73 14.57
N LEU A 32 -5.62 -7.67 13.82
CA LEU A 32 -5.99 -6.30 14.23
C LEU A 32 -7.48 -6.01 14.07
N ASP A 33 -8.23 -6.96 13.52
CA ASP A 33 -9.66 -6.84 13.25
C ASP A 33 -10.01 -5.58 12.44
N PRO A 34 -9.36 -5.37 11.29
CA PRO A 34 -9.64 -4.21 10.46
C PRO A 34 -11.07 -4.25 9.90
N THR A 35 -11.63 -3.09 9.62
CA THR A 35 -12.91 -2.99 8.91
C THR A 35 -12.77 -3.50 7.47
N ILE A 36 -13.90 -3.82 6.83
CA ILE A 36 -13.92 -4.23 5.41
C ILE A 36 -13.31 -3.15 4.53
N GLU A 37 -13.61 -1.88 4.81
CA GLU A 37 -13.04 -0.74 4.09
C GLU A 37 -11.53 -0.64 4.27
N GLU A 38 -11.02 -0.78 5.49
CA GLU A 38 -9.59 -0.74 5.78
C GLU A 38 -8.83 -1.87 5.07
N ILE A 39 -9.36 -3.09 5.08
CA ILE A 39 -8.80 -4.23 4.34
C ILE A 39 -8.79 -3.95 2.84
N SER A 40 -9.90 -3.45 2.29
CA SER A 40 -10.02 -3.13 0.87
C SER A 40 -8.99 -2.06 0.45
N ASP A 41 -8.84 -1.02 1.24
CA ASP A 41 -7.90 0.07 1.00
C ASP A 41 -6.45 -0.44 0.98
N ILE A 42 -6.09 -1.26 1.95
CA ILE A 42 -4.75 -1.85 2.05
C ILE A 42 -4.48 -2.80 0.87
N LYS A 43 -5.44 -3.65 0.52
CA LYS A 43 -5.31 -4.54 -0.64
C LYS A 43 -5.09 -3.77 -1.93
N THR A 44 -5.84 -2.69 -2.13
CA THR A 44 -5.70 -1.84 -3.31
C THR A 44 -4.33 -1.17 -3.37
N ALA A 45 -3.87 -0.61 -2.26
CA ALA A 45 -2.56 0.02 -2.19
C ALA A 45 -1.40 -0.98 -2.43
N VAL A 46 -1.48 -2.17 -1.87
CA VAL A 46 -0.50 -3.24 -2.10
C VAL A 46 -0.51 -3.68 -3.57
N SER A 47 -1.67 -3.84 -4.16
CA SER A 47 -1.82 -4.20 -5.58
C SER A 47 -1.15 -3.18 -6.49
N GLU A 48 -1.36 -1.89 -6.25
CA GLU A 48 -0.74 -0.83 -7.03
C GLU A 48 0.79 -0.85 -6.90
N ALA A 49 1.31 -0.99 -5.70
CA ALA A 49 2.75 -1.03 -5.46
C ALA A 49 3.42 -2.26 -6.09
N VAL A 50 2.81 -3.43 -6.00
CA VAL A 50 3.34 -4.66 -6.62
C VAL A 50 3.24 -4.58 -8.14
N THR A 51 2.16 -4.07 -8.68
CA THR A 51 1.99 -3.86 -10.12
C THR A 51 3.07 -2.92 -10.68
N ASN A 52 3.45 -1.89 -9.94
CA ASN A 52 4.56 -1.02 -10.33
C ASN A 52 5.87 -1.79 -10.48
N CYS A 53 6.15 -2.72 -9.57
CA CYS A 53 7.33 -3.56 -9.68
C CYS A 53 7.28 -4.46 -10.91
N ILE A 54 6.12 -5.06 -11.19
CA ILE A 54 5.94 -5.98 -12.31
C ILE A 54 6.03 -5.27 -13.66
N VAL A 55 5.35 -4.14 -13.79
CA VAL A 55 5.18 -3.45 -15.08
C VAL A 55 6.30 -2.45 -15.35
N HIS A 56 6.71 -1.69 -14.34
CA HIS A 56 7.62 -0.56 -14.53
C HIS A 56 9.06 -0.81 -14.09
N ALA A 57 9.27 -1.54 -13.00
CA ALA A 57 10.62 -1.79 -12.48
C ALA A 57 11.38 -2.82 -13.32
N TYR A 58 10.72 -3.88 -13.72
CA TYR A 58 11.31 -5.00 -14.46
C TYR A 58 10.71 -5.14 -15.85
N LYS A 59 11.00 -4.16 -16.71
CA LYS A 59 10.44 -4.06 -18.06
C LYS A 59 10.81 -5.21 -19.00
N GLU A 60 12.00 -5.79 -18.84
CA GLU A 60 12.60 -6.76 -19.76
C GLU A 60 12.85 -8.14 -19.14
N GLY A 61 12.25 -8.41 -18.00
CA GLY A 61 12.50 -9.69 -17.33
C GLY A 61 11.75 -9.83 -16.02
N ILE A 62 12.17 -10.83 -15.28
CA ILE A 62 11.61 -11.13 -13.97
C ILE A 62 12.65 -10.84 -12.90
N GLY A 63 12.28 -10.02 -11.94
CA GLY A 63 13.10 -9.69 -10.79
C GLY A 63 12.42 -10.03 -9.48
N LYS A 64 13.07 -9.67 -8.39
CA LYS A 64 12.58 -9.93 -7.04
C LYS A 64 11.85 -8.73 -6.47
N ILE A 65 10.76 -8.99 -5.77
CA ILE A 65 10.00 -8.01 -5.02
C ILE A 65 10.08 -8.39 -3.55
N TYR A 66 10.52 -7.45 -2.72
CA TYR A 66 10.69 -7.65 -1.28
C TYR A 66 9.59 -6.89 -0.55
N ILE A 67 8.78 -7.61 0.21
CA ILE A 67 7.66 -7.06 0.97
C ILE A 67 7.94 -7.24 2.45
N THR A 68 7.90 -6.16 3.21
CA THR A 68 8.03 -6.19 4.67
C THR A 68 6.80 -5.54 5.28
N VAL A 69 6.06 -6.29 6.08
CA VAL A 69 4.91 -5.79 6.82
C VAL A 69 5.25 -5.77 8.31
N LYS A 70 5.01 -4.64 8.95
CA LYS A 70 5.21 -4.45 10.38
C LYS A 70 3.93 -3.99 11.04
N ILE A 71 3.64 -4.58 12.19
CA ILE A 71 2.55 -4.15 13.06
C ILE A 71 3.16 -3.52 14.29
N PHE A 72 2.78 -2.27 14.58
CA PHE A 72 3.24 -1.53 15.74
C PHE A 72 2.16 -1.50 16.82
N GLU A 73 2.59 -1.24 18.05
CA GLU A 73 1.67 -0.99 19.15
C GLU A 73 0.68 0.12 18.78
N GLY A 74 -0.58 -0.05 19.15
CA GLY A 74 -1.65 0.87 18.80
C GLY A 74 -2.31 0.60 17.44
N GLY A 75 -1.87 -0.42 16.70
CA GLY A 75 -2.52 -0.88 15.48
C GLY A 75 -2.05 -0.18 14.19
N THR A 76 -0.94 0.50 14.20
CA THR A 76 -0.36 1.03 12.97
C THR A 76 0.32 -0.09 12.18
N VAL A 77 -0.04 -0.20 10.91
CA VAL A 77 0.55 -1.12 9.95
C VAL A 77 1.49 -0.35 9.02
N SER A 78 2.70 -0.85 8.83
CA SER A 78 3.65 -0.34 7.84
C SER A 78 3.95 -1.42 6.81
N ILE A 79 3.84 -1.09 5.54
CA ILE A 79 4.08 -1.99 4.42
C ILE A 79 5.16 -1.37 3.54
N LYS A 80 6.29 -2.06 3.43
CA LYS A 80 7.38 -1.66 2.54
C LYS A 80 7.46 -2.64 1.38
N ILE A 81 7.42 -2.11 0.16
CA ILE A 81 7.55 -2.88 -1.07
C ILE A 81 8.75 -2.32 -1.84
N ARG A 82 9.76 -3.15 -2.01
CA ARG A 82 11.03 -2.78 -2.63
C ARG A 82 11.33 -3.66 -3.83
N ASP A 83 11.81 -3.02 -4.88
CA ASP A 83 12.39 -3.69 -6.04
C ASP A 83 13.84 -3.26 -6.28
N THR A 84 14.54 -4.00 -7.12
CA THR A 84 15.90 -3.69 -7.58
C THR A 84 15.93 -3.46 -9.10
N GLY A 85 14.83 -2.89 -9.61
CA GLY A 85 14.65 -2.61 -11.02
C GLY A 85 15.26 -1.31 -11.49
N CYS A 86 14.68 -0.73 -12.53
CA CYS A 86 15.28 0.43 -13.21
C CYS A 86 15.23 1.73 -12.41
N GLY A 87 14.40 1.82 -11.36
CA GLY A 87 14.20 3.05 -10.62
C GLY A 87 13.31 4.06 -11.32
N ILE A 88 13.03 5.17 -10.63
CA ILE A 88 12.20 6.28 -11.11
C ILE A 88 13.08 7.52 -11.20
N GLU A 89 13.12 8.14 -12.37
CA GLU A 89 13.95 9.32 -12.62
C GLU A 89 13.44 10.54 -11.87
N ASP A 90 12.13 10.80 -11.95
CA ASP A 90 11.48 11.93 -11.29
C ASP A 90 10.31 11.47 -10.42
N ILE A 91 10.56 11.31 -9.12
CA ILE A 91 9.57 10.87 -8.14
C ILE A 91 8.44 11.89 -8.01
N HIS A 92 8.74 13.19 -7.99
CA HIS A 92 7.72 14.23 -7.85
C HIS A 92 6.72 14.16 -9.00
N LYS A 93 7.20 14.01 -10.22
CA LYS A 93 6.36 13.86 -11.41
C LYS A 93 5.56 12.56 -11.37
N ALA A 94 6.17 11.47 -10.93
CA ALA A 94 5.51 10.18 -10.81
C ALA A 94 4.37 10.18 -9.76
N MET A 95 4.47 11.03 -8.75
CA MET A 95 3.46 11.16 -7.69
C MET A 95 2.36 12.17 -8.01
N GLU A 96 2.49 12.96 -9.07
CA GLU A 96 1.44 13.87 -9.49
C GLU A 96 0.17 13.11 -9.89
N PRO A 97 -1.02 13.64 -9.54
CA PRO A 97 -2.28 13.07 -10.00
C PRO A 97 -2.31 13.01 -11.51
N LEU A 98 -2.68 11.87 -12.05
CA LEU A 98 -2.79 11.66 -13.48
C LEU A 98 -3.88 12.53 -14.07
N PHE A 99 -3.49 13.52 -14.87
CA PHE A 99 -4.35 14.01 -15.93
C PHE A 99 -4.29 12.98 -17.06
N THR A 100 -5.28 12.11 -17.13
CA THR A 100 -5.48 11.30 -18.31
C THR A 100 -5.91 12.20 -19.44
N THR A 101 -4.97 12.62 -20.26
CA THR A 101 -5.30 13.04 -21.61
C THR A 101 -5.75 11.80 -22.37
N ALA A 102 -6.93 11.86 -22.96
CA ALA A 102 -7.55 10.79 -23.72
C ALA A 102 -6.55 10.11 -24.67
N GLY A 103 -6.39 8.78 -24.54
CA GLY A 103 -5.61 7.94 -25.44
C GLY A 103 -4.19 7.62 -24.98
N GLY A 104 -3.79 7.99 -23.77
CA GLY A 104 -2.47 7.68 -23.24
C GLY A 104 -2.46 6.41 -22.38
N GLU A 105 -1.39 5.66 -22.49
CA GLU A 105 -0.98 4.72 -21.48
C GLU A 105 -1.05 5.37 -20.10
N ARG A 106 -1.41 4.60 -19.07
CA ARG A 106 -1.31 5.06 -17.68
C ARG A 106 0.11 5.55 -17.44
N ALA A 107 0.33 6.85 -17.55
CA ALA A 107 1.61 7.48 -17.33
C ALA A 107 1.96 7.58 -15.84
N GLY A 108 1.12 7.07 -14.94
CA GLY A 108 1.34 7.13 -13.51
C GLY A 108 1.55 5.75 -12.90
N LEU A 109 2.28 5.74 -11.82
CA LEU A 109 2.67 4.56 -11.08
C LEU A 109 1.66 4.22 -9.96
N GLY A 110 0.41 4.71 -10.05
CA GLY A 110 -0.61 4.46 -9.04
C GLY A 110 -0.35 5.10 -7.67
N PHE A 111 0.62 5.99 -7.54
CA PHE A 111 0.94 6.62 -6.25
C PHE A 111 -0.21 7.48 -5.71
N ALA A 112 -0.97 8.14 -6.58
CA ALA A 112 -2.15 8.90 -6.17
C ALA A 112 -3.22 7.98 -5.55
N VAL A 113 -3.39 6.78 -6.09
CA VAL A 113 -4.28 5.75 -5.53
C VAL A 113 -3.78 5.31 -4.15
N MET A 114 -2.50 5.00 -4.01
CA MET A 114 -1.91 4.64 -2.72
C MET A 114 -2.11 5.74 -1.67
N GLN A 115 -1.87 7.00 -2.05
CA GLN A 115 -2.06 8.15 -1.17
C GLN A 115 -3.51 8.35 -0.75
N SER A 116 -4.47 8.00 -1.62
CA SER A 116 -5.90 8.10 -1.32
C SER A 116 -6.34 7.10 -0.25
N PHE A 117 -5.73 5.93 -0.19
CA PHE A 117 -6.15 4.82 0.67
C PHE A 117 -5.28 4.62 1.92
N MET A 118 -4.07 5.12 1.91
CA MET A 118 -3.14 4.99 3.03
C MET A 118 -2.97 6.33 3.75
N ASP A 119 -2.59 6.29 5.03
CA ASP A 119 -2.38 7.50 5.82
C ASP A 119 -1.09 8.22 5.39
N LYS A 120 -0.06 7.45 5.05
CA LYS A 120 1.22 7.97 4.56
C LYS A 120 1.75 7.08 3.46
N VAL A 121 2.34 7.69 2.45
CA VAL A 121 3.08 7.01 1.39
C VAL A 121 4.41 7.72 1.18
N ARG A 122 5.49 6.98 1.30
CA ARG A 122 6.85 7.47 1.08
C ARG A 122 7.51 6.65 -0.01
N VAL A 123 8.09 7.33 -0.98
CA VAL A 123 8.78 6.71 -2.11
C VAL A 123 10.24 7.17 -2.12
N THR A 124 11.15 6.22 -2.21
CA THR A 124 12.56 6.49 -2.47
C THR A 124 12.99 5.67 -3.67
N SER A 125 13.78 6.25 -4.56
CA SER A 125 14.23 5.58 -5.77
C SER A 125 15.59 6.09 -6.21
N THR A 126 16.37 5.18 -6.79
CA THR A 126 17.63 5.50 -7.45
C THR A 126 17.65 4.82 -8.79
N VAL A 127 17.83 5.60 -9.86
CA VAL A 127 17.91 5.09 -11.23
C VAL A 127 19.00 4.01 -11.32
N GLY A 128 18.66 2.88 -11.90
CA GLY A 128 19.55 1.73 -12.03
C GLY A 128 19.69 0.85 -10.79
N ARG A 129 19.10 1.23 -9.66
CA ARG A 129 19.18 0.46 -8.40
C ARG A 129 17.84 -0.03 -7.89
N GLY A 130 16.77 0.70 -8.15
CA GLY A 130 15.44 0.30 -7.79
C GLY A 130 14.65 1.33 -6.98
N THR A 131 13.50 0.90 -6.48
CA THR A 131 12.51 1.73 -5.80
C THR A 131 12.05 1.07 -4.52
N SER A 132 11.83 1.85 -3.48
CA SER A 132 11.18 1.45 -2.24
C SER A 132 9.94 2.32 -2.01
N VAL A 133 8.81 1.69 -1.79
CA VAL A 133 7.57 2.34 -1.37
C VAL A 133 7.25 1.88 0.04
N THR A 134 7.10 2.81 0.96
CA THR A 134 6.66 2.53 2.33
C THR A 134 5.33 3.22 2.58
N MET A 135 4.34 2.42 2.92
CA MET A 135 2.97 2.88 3.19
C MET A 135 2.61 2.56 4.63
N SER A 136 1.86 3.43 5.27
CA SER A 136 1.35 3.17 6.61
C SER A 136 -0.11 3.54 6.74
N LYS A 137 -0.80 2.79 7.60
CA LYS A 137 -2.20 3.01 7.94
C LYS A 137 -2.45 2.57 9.37
N LYS A 138 -3.16 3.40 10.13
CA LYS A 138 -3.63 3.04 11.45
C LYS A 138 -4.97 2.31 11.32
N ILE A 139 -5.04 1.10 11.85
CA ILE A 139 -6.28 0.34 11.92
C ILE A 139 -7.09 0.83 13.12
N SER A 140 -8.37 1.11 12.89
CA SER A 140 -9.30 1.60 13.92
C SER A 140 -9.51 0.55 15.00
N SER A 141 -9.40 0.95 16.27
CA SER A 141 -9.75 0.06 17.38
C SER A 141 -11.24 -0.10 17.51
N GLN A 142 -11.69 -1.17 18.15
CA GLN A 142 -13.11 -1.37 18.47
C GLN A 142 -13.65 -0.24 19.34
N GLU A 143 -12.81 0.34 20.21
CA GLU A 143 -13.17 1.50 21.02
C GLU A 143 -13.40 2.75 20.17
N ASP A 144 -12.57 2.97 19.14
CA ASP A 144 -12.72 4.10 18.24
C ASP A 144 -14.02 3.97 17.42
N ILE A 145 -14.33 2.77 16.96
CA ILE A 145 -15.56 2.48 16.22
C ILE A 145 -16.79 2.71 17.11
N ALA A 146 -16.73 2.28 18.36
CA ALA A 146 -17.82 2.46 19.31
C ALA A 146 -18.08 3.94 19.65
N LYS A 147 -17.02 4.77 19.68
CA LYS A 147 -17.14 6.22 19.89
C LYS A 147 -17.82 6.92 18.72
N LEU A 148 -17.50 6.52 17.49
CA LEU A 148 -18.15 7.06 16.29
C LEU A 148 -19.64 6.71 16.23
N GLY A 149 -20.03 5.52 16.69
CA GLY A 149 -21.42 5.09 16.74
C GLY A 149 -22.27 5.82 17.79
N LYS A 150 -21.66 6.33 18.86
CA LYS A 150 -22.37 7.07 19.93
C LYS A 150 -22.61 8.55 19.60
N GLY A 151 -21.89 9.10 18.61
CA GLY A 151 -22.06 10.47 18.15
C GLY A 151 -23.23 10.69 17.19
N ALA A 152 -23.93 9.66 16.79
CA ALA A 152 -25.03 9.69 15.83
C ALA A 152 -26.41 9.42 16.51
N GLN A 153 -26.67 10.02 17.66
CA GLN A 153 -28.03 10.08 18.12
C GLN A 153 -28.74 11.26 17.44
N PRO A 154 -29.84 11.05 16.71
CA PRO A 154 -30.67 12.16 16.31
C PRO A 154 -31.26 12.78 17.57
N ASP A 155 -31.16 14.10 17.68
CA ASP A 155 -31.89 14.86 18.68
C ASP A 155 -33.34 14.44 18.58
N GLY A 156 -33.84 13.84 19.68
CA GLY A 156 -35.24 13.46 19.76
C GLY A 156 -36.11 14.70 19.72
N GLU A 157 -36.93 14.80 18.71
CA GLU A 157 -38.09 15.67 18.74
C GLU A 157 -38.89 15.34 19.99
N LYS A 158 -39.07 16.34 20.82
CA LYS A 158 -40.13 16.37 21.81
C LYS A 158 -41.40 16.83 21.13
#